data_f8c2bdcc3b613da1406546325f759c42
#
_entry.id   f8c2bdcc3b613da1406546325f759c42
#
_cell.length_a   1.000
_cell.length_b   1.000
_cell.length_c   1.000
_cell.angle_alpha   90.00
_cell.angle_beta   90.00
_cell.angle_gamma   90.00
#
_symmetry.space_group_name_H-M   'P 1'
#
loop_
_entity.id
_entity.type
_entity.pdbx_description
1 polymer ?
#
loop_
_entity_poly.entity_id
_entity_poly.type
_entity_poly.pdbx_seq_one_letter_code
_entity_poly.pdbx_strand_id
1 'polypeptide(L)'
;DVITTSMMFLHKDFKYLNIVADCEVAPFILYKYWRNPYSKKIEKNMKLEMLKKTNRFQFNHPYFLSLTNFFSNLKKKNFYYLYDFDEKKFNPNIDLSNKFPYLSGSLFCMMGIAKYMNYKKIILIGTDYLLDTPIIGHFYEKESQTVSKKVFQDIELSFFKEIKKKIDIEIIVPENYSSKVFKSLNYESFVKEREVKKKNYD
;
A
#
# COMPACT_ATOMS: atom_id res chain seq x y z
N ASP A 1 14.24 -3.39 2.27
CA ASP A 1 13.09 -3.18 3.15
C ASP A 1 11.81 -3.11 2.32
N VAL A 2 10.73 -3.68 2.83
CA VAL A 2 9.44 -3.75 2.15
C VAL A 2 8.35 -3.18 3.08
N ILE A 3 7.52 -2.29 2.56
CA ILE A 3 6.27 -1.87 3.19
C ILE A 3 5.14 -2.48 2.38
N THR A 4 4.23 -3.20 3.02
CA THR A 4 3.15 -3.93 2.34
C THR A 4 1.76 -3.40 2.69
N THR A 5 0.76 -3.85 1.95
CA THR A 5 -0.65 -3.52 2.16
C THR A 5 -1.55 -4.66 1.66
N SER A 6 -2.85 -4.48 1.79
CA SER A 6 -3.89 -5.36 1.19
C SER A 6 -3.74 -6.83 1.56
N MET A 7 -3.47 -7.09 2.84
CA MET A 7 -3.35 -8.46 3.36
C MET A 7 -2.25 -9.30 2.69
N MET A 8 -1.16 -8.65 2.27
CA MET A 8 -0.05 -9.33 1.60
C MET A 8 0.55 -10.47 2.45
N PHE A 9 0.41 -10.41 3.78
CA PHE A 9 0.82 -11.49 4.70
C PHE A 9 0.08 -12.83 4.45
N LEU A 10 -0.99 -12.85 3.66
CA LEU A 10 -1.66 -14.08 3.21
C LEU A 10 -0.96 -14.73 2.04
N HIS A 11 -0.07 -14.02 1.35
CA HIS A 11 0.67 -14.57 0.22
C HIS A 11 1.74 -15.56 0.68
N LYS A 12 1.88 -16.67 -0.02
CA LYS A 12 2.83 -17.75 0.33
C LYS A 12 4.29 -17.31 0.45
N ASP A 13 4.67 -16.32 -0.36
CA ASP A 13 6.04 -15.83 -0.45
C ASP A 13 6.34 -14.66 0.50
N PHE A 14 5.35 -14.22 1.29
CA PHE A 14 5.51 -13.15 2.27
C PHE A 14 6.69 -13.37 3.23
N LYS A 15 6.90 -14.62 3.63
CA LYS A 15 7.99 -15.03 4.54
C LYS A 15 9.40 -14.76 4.03
N TYR A 16 9.56 -14.54 2.72
CA TYR A 16 10.85 -14.22 2.11
C TYR A 16 11.13 -12.71 2.00
N LEU A 17 10.17 -11.89 2.38
CA LEU A 17 10.29 -10.44 2.32
C LEU A 17 10.81 -9.88 3.66
N ASN A 18 11.72 -8.92 3.58
CA ASN A 18 12.13 -8.14 4.75
C ASN A 18 11.12 -7.03 5.03
N ILE A 19 10.03 -7.39 5.73
CA ILE A 19 8.92 -6.48 6.01
C ILE A 19 9.28 -5.56 7.17
N VAL A 20 9.21 -4.26 6.94
CA VAL A 20 9.43 -3.23 7.97
C VAL A 20 8.13 -2.57 8.43
N ALA A 21 7.07 -2.65 7.64
CA ALA A 21 5.74 -2.20 8.03
C ALA A 21 4.66 -2.79 7.13
N ASP A 22 3.46 -2.95 7.68
CA ASP A 22 2.22 -3.20 6.95
C ASP A 22 1.26 -2.02 7.12
N CYS A 23 0.50 -1.70 6.07
CA CYS A 23 -0.48 -0.61 6.07
C CYS A 23 -1.82 -1.07 5.53
N GLU A 24 -2.87 -0.98 6.32
CA GLU A 24 -4.23 -1.25 5.89
C GLU A 24 -5.17 -0.18 6.44
N VAL A 25 -5.33 0.88 5.67
CA VAL A 25 -6.13 2.04 6.12
C VAL A 25 -7.60 1.94 5.75
N ALA A 26 -8.03 0.81 5.18
CA ALA A 26 -9.44 0.60 4.88
C ALA A 26 -10.29 0.69 6.16
N PRO A 27 -11.33 1.56 6.17
CA PRO A 27 -12.20 1.69 7.33
C PRO A 27 -12.88 0.37 7.67
N PHE A 28 -12.93 0.03 8.96
CA PHE A 28 -13.64 -1.14 9.50
C PHE A 28 -13.26 -2.49 8.87
N ILE A 29 -12.06 -2.60 8.28
CA ILE A 29 -11.62 -3.84 7.62
C ILE A 29 -11.57 -5.04 8.57
N LEU A 30 -11.28 -4.81 9.85
CA LEU A 30 -11.21 -5.84 10.89
C LEU A 30 -12.57 -6.21 11.49
N TYR A 31 -13.67 -5.63 11.01
CA TYR A 31 -15.01 -5.97 11.51
C TYR A 31 -15.68 -7.05 10.67
N LYS A 32 -16.13 -8.10 11.32
CA LYS A 32 -16.73 -9.29 10.68
C LYS A 32 -17.91 -8.97 9.74
N TYR A 33 -18.75 -8.03 10.14
CA TYR A 33 -20.01 -7.73 9.43
C TYR A 33 -19.93 -6.47 8.58
N TRP A 34 -18.84 -5.71 8.67
CA TRP A 34 -18.71 -4.50 7.90
C TRP A 34 -18.36 -4.82 6.44
N ARG A 35 -19.15 -4.26 5.54
CA ARG A 35 -18.89 -4.32 4.10
C ARG A 35 -18.72 -2.89 3.59
N ASN A 36 -17.51 -2.51 3.25
CA ASN A 36 -17.32 -1.29 2.50
C ASN A 36 -17.65 -1.51 1.01
N PRO A 37 -17.81 -0.46 0.19
CA PRO A 37 -18.09 -0.59 -1.24
C PRO A 37 -17.09 -1.46 -1.99
N TYR A 38 -15.84 -1.48 -1.58
CA TYR A 38 -14.77 -2.30 -2.17
C TYR A 38 -14.88 -3.77 -1.77
N SER A 39 -15.34 -4.06 -0.57
CA SER A 39 -15.47 -5.42 -0.07
C SER A 39 -16.78 -6.13 -0.47
N LYS A 40 -17.65 -5.47 -1.23
CA LYS A 40 -18.86 -6.13 -1.77
C LYS A 40 -18.53 -7.33 -2.66
N LYS A 41 -17.37 -7.31 -3.31
CA LYS A 41 -16.87 -8.40 -4.15
C LYS A 41 -16.21 -9.54 -3.35
N ILE A 42 -15.85 -9.30 -2.10
CA ILE A 42 -15.26 -10.33 -1.24
C ILE A 42 -16.42 -11.16 -0.68
N GLU A 43 -16.48 -12.41 -1.04
CA GLU A 43 -17.44 -13.34 -0.47
C GLU A 43 -17.33 -13.40 1.06
N LYS A 44 -18.48 -13.53 1.74
CA LYS A 44 -18.55 -13.56 3.20
C LYS A 44 -17.57 -14.55 3.84
N ASN A 45 -17.43 -15.73 3.23
CA ASN A 45 -16.55 -16.78 3.71
C ASN A 45 -15.07 -16.40 3.60
N MET A 46 -14.69 -15.74 2.51
CA MET A 46 -13.33 -15.28 2.30
C MET A 46 -12.93 -14.20 3.34
N LYS A 47 -13.84 -13.28 3.66
CA LYS A 47 -13.62 -12.31 4.73
C LYS A 47 -13.43 -12.98 6.10
N LEU A 48 -14.21 -14.00 6.41
CA LEU A 48 -14.08 -14.75 7.66
C LEU A 48 -12.73 -15.47 7.75
N GLU A 49 -12.30 -16.10 6.67
CA GLU A 49 -10.98 -16.75 6.61
C GLU A 49 -9.83 -15.71 6.73
N MET A 50 -9.96 -14.58 6.08
CA MET A 50 -9.03 -13.46 6.22
C MET A 50 -8.89 -13.02 7.69
N LEU A 51 -10.00 -12.80 8.39
CA LEU A 51 -9.99 -12.42 9.80
C LEU A 51 -9.38 -13.51 10.70
N LYS A 52 -9.69 -14.79 10.45
CA LYS A 52 -9.07 -15.91 11.16
C LYS A 52 -7.55 -15.95 10.95
N LYS A 53 -7.08 -15.77 9.72
CA LYS A 53 -5.65 -15.75 9.41
C LYS A 53 -4.98 -14.54 10.04
N THR A 54 -5.59 -13.34 9.98
CA THR A 54 -5.10 -12.13 10.66
C THR A 54 -4.98 -12.36 12.17
N ASN A 55 -5.95 -13.03 12.78
CA ASN A 55 -5.90 -13.35 14.21
C ASN A 55 -4.77 -14.30 14.58
N ARG A 56 -4.44 -15.25 13.72
CA ARG A 56 -3.37 -16.24 13.94
C ARG A 56 -1.99 -15.73 13.58
N PHE A 57 -1.88 -14.76 12.67
CA PHE A 57 -0.61 -14.25 12.21
C PHE A 57 0.10 -13.46 13.31
N GLN A 58 1.38 -13.72 13.49
CA GLN A 58 2.24 -12.96 14.41
C GLN A 58 2.96 -11.85 13.64
N PHE A 59 2.52 -10.62 13.88
CA PHE A 59 3.16 -9.44 13.29
C PHE A 59 4.39 -9.07 14.14
N ASN A 60 5.57 -9.27 13.58
CA ASN A 60 6.84 -8.88 14.20
C ASN A 60 7.28 -7.45 13.84
N HIS A 61 6.49 -6.77 13.00
CA HIS A 61 6.68 -5.40 12.53
C HIS A 61 5.42 -4.57 12.79
N PRO A 62 5.51 -3.23 12.74
CA PRO A 62 4.35 -2.36 12.85
C PRO A 62 3.28 -2.65 11.80
N TYR A 63 2.02 -2.70 12.23
CA TYR A 63 0.87 -2.78 11.35
C TYR A 63 0.00 -1.54 11.54
N PHE A 64 0.01 -0.66 10.55
CA PHE A 64 -0.72 0.61 10.59
C PHE A 64 -2.14 0.42 10.06
N LEU A 65 -3.10 0.82 10.85
CA LEU A 65 -4.54 0.67 10.60
C LEU A 65 -5.24 2.01 10.68
N SER A 66 -6.35 2.19 9.95
CA SER A 66 -7.26 3.30 10.24
C SER A 66 -7.77 3.20 11.68
N LEU A 67 -7.90 4.33 12.36
CA LEU A 67 -8.44 4.43 13.73
C LEU A 67 -9.84 3.81 13.84
N THR A 68 -10.61 3.76 12.76
CA THR A 68 -11.91 3.08 12.73
C THR A 68 -11.85 1.61 13.13
N ASN A 69 -10.66 0.99 13.05
CA ASN A 69 -10.46 -0.40 13.46
C ASN A 69 -10.10 -0.57 14.95
N PHE A 70 -9.97 0.52 15.70
CA PHE A 70 -9.55 0.47 17.11
C PHE A 70 -10.49 -0.36 18.00
N PHE A 71 -11.78 -0.29 17.77
CA PHE A 71 -12.78 -1.05 18.53
C PHE A 71 -13.06 -2.45 17.97
N SER A 72 -12.26 -2.93 17.01
CA SER A 72 -12.37 -4.32 16.54
C SER A 72 -11.94 -5.30 17.64
N ASN A 73 -12.43 -6.54 17.54
CA ASN A 73 -12.04 -7.61 18.46
C ASN A 73 -10.61 -8.13 18.21
N LEU A 74 -9.96 -7.68 17.12
CA LEU A 74 -8.60 -8.07 16.79
C LEU A 74 -7.64 -6.98 17.29
N LYS A 75 -6.98 -7.24 18.40
CA LYS A 75 -5.93 -6.36 18.93
C LYS A 75 -4.62 -7.12 19.00
N LYS A 76 -3.57 -6.57 18.45
CA LYS A 76 -2.22 -7.13 18.49
C LYS A 76 -1.23 -6.09 19.02
N LYS A 77 -0.14 -6.55 19.64
CA LYS A 77 0.88 -5.68 20.23
C LYS A 77 1.44 -4.65 19.24
N ASN A 78 1.58 -5.04 17.98
CA ASN A 78 2.19 -4.20 16.94
C ASN A 78 1.15 -3.51 16.04
N PHE A 79 -0.11 -3.39 16.48
CA PHE A 79 -1.12 -2.60 15.78
C PHE A 79 -1.04 -1.15 16.21
N TYR A 80 -0.90 -0.27 15.23
CA TYR A 80 -0.85 1.19 15.37
C TYR A 80 -2.02 1.80 14.61
N TYR A 81 -2.78 2.66 15.26
CA TYR A 81 -3.99 3.22 14.68
C TYR A 81 -3.74 4.66 14.27
N LEU A 82 -3.87 4.93 12.97
CA LEU A 82 -3.69 6.23 12.40
C LEU A 82 -5.00 6.99 12.43
N TYR A 83 -4.94 8.19 12.96
CA TYR A 83 -6.06 9.12 12.94
C TYR A 83 -6.05 9.87 11.61
N ASP A 84 -7.06 9.56 10.80
CA ASP A 84 -7.36 10.28 9.56
C ASP A 84 -8.30 11.43 9.86
N PHE A 85 -8.00 12.59 9.35
CA PHE A 85 -8.95 13.69 9.32
C PHE A 85 -8.89 14.37 7.95
N ASP A 86 -10.05 14.75 7.48
CA ASP A 86 -10.23 15.39 6.18
C ASP A 86 -9.67 16.82 6.25
N GLU A 87 -8.40 16.99 5.90
CA GLU A 87 -7.85 18.30 5.65
C GLU A 87 -8.06 18.70 4.20
N LYS A 88 -8.82 19.77 3.99
CA LYS A 88 -9.00 20.35 2.66
C LYS A 88 -7.68 20.89 2.06
N LYS A 89 -6.63 21.03 2.89
CA LYS A 89 -5.30 21.49 2.47
C LYS A 89 -4.28 20.38 2.75
N PHE A 90 -3.61 19.95 1.70
CA PHE A 90 -2.49 19.02 1.83
C PHE A 90 -1.35 19.63 2.67
N ASN A 91 -0.99 18.95 3.74
CA ASN A 91 0.20 19.27 4.53
C ASN A 91 1.30 18.26 4.21
N PRO A 92 2.42 18.65 3.59
CA PRO A 92 3.51 17.73 3.24
C PRO A 92 4.33 17.26 4.44
N ASN A 93 4.11 17.80 5.63
CA ASN A 93 4.79 17.36 6.83
C ASN A 93 4.09 16.14 7.41
N ILE A 94 4.77 15.01 7.34
CA ILE A 94 4.29 13.75 7.90
C ILE A 94 4.91 13.61 9.28
N ASP A 95 4.05 13.65 10.28
CA ASP A 95 4.37 13.37 11.67
C ASP A 95 3.52 12.20 12.13
N LEU A 96 4.14 11.03 12.30
CA LEU A 96 3.45 9.83 12.75
C LEU A 96 3.04 9.87 14.23
N SER A 97 3.57 10.79 15.01
CA SER A 97 3.19 11.00 16.40
C SER A 97 1.93 11.87 16.57
N ASN A 98 1.47 12.46 15.47
CA ASN A 98 0.35 13.39 15.44
C ASN A 98 -0.67 12.96 14.36
N LYS A 99 -1.50 13.88 13.89
CA LYS A 99 -2.45 13.65 12.82
C LYS A 99 -1.73 13.30 11.52
N PHE A 100 -2.08 12.17 10.93
CA PHE A 100 -1.57 11.83 9.61
C PHE A 100 -2.34 12.64 8.55
N PRO A 101 -1.69 13.52 7.81
CA PRO A 101 -2.39 14.60 7.11
C PRO A 101 -3.20 14.15 5.89
N TYR A 102 -2.98 12.93 5.41
CA TYR A 102 -3.72 12.44 4.26
C TYR A 102 -3.69 10.91 4.13
N LEU A 103 -4.84 10.29 4.29
CA LEU A 103 -5.02 8.84 4.17
C LEU A 103 -6.05 8.46 3.09
N SER A 104 -5.89 8.97 1.88
CA SER A 104 -6.73 8.54 0.75
C SER A 104 -6.38 7.14 0.24
N GLY A 105 -6.04 6.24 1.15
CA GLY A 105 -5.71 4.86 0.86
C GLY A 105 -4.32 4.44 1.33
N SER A 106 -4.09 3.13 1.32
CA SER A 106 -2.87 2.53 1.88
C SER A 106 -1.59 3.00 1.20
N LEU A 107 -1.62 3.28 -0.11
CA LEU A 107 -0.43 3.77 -0.82
C LEU A 107 0.09 5.08 -0.23
N PHE A 108 -0.80 6.05 0.03
CA PHE A 108 -0.39 7.34 0.59
C PHE A 108 0.19 7.18 1.99
N CYS A 109 -0.40 6.29 2.78
CA CYS A 109 0.12 5.91 4.10
C CYS A 109 1.53 5.31 3.98
N MET A 110 1.73 4.33 3.10
CA MET A 110 3.02 3.66 2.88
C MET A 110 4.10 4.65 2.43
N MET A 111 3.80 5.53 1.47
CA MET A 111 4.71 6.57 1.01
C MET A 111 5.02 7.58 2.11
N GLY A 112 4.03 7.91 2.93
CA GLY A 112 4.19 8.76 4.09
C GLY A 112 5.12 8.16 5.13
N ILE A 113 4.96 6.90 5.45
CA ILE A 113 5.82 6.15 6.37
C ILE A 113 7.24 6.08 5.80
N ALA A 114 7.40 5.74 4.52
CA ALA A 114 8.71 5.71 3.87
C ALA A 114 9.42 7.06 3.94
N LYS A 115 8.69 8.17 3.74
CA LYS A 115 9.24 9.52 3.91
C LYS A 115 9.66 9.79 5.35
N TYR A 116 8.83 9.43 6.33
CA TYR A 116 9.13 9.58 7.75
C TYR A 116 10.38 8.80 8.15
N MET A 117 10.53 7.57 7.64
CA MET A 117 11.72 6.74 7.83
C MET A 117 12.93 7.22 7.03
N ASN A 118 12.83 8.33 6.31
CA ASN A 118 13.92 8.98 5.56
C ASN A 118 14.48 8.11 4.39
N TYR A 119 13.66 7.24 3.82
CA TYR A 119 14.04 6.54 2.59
C TYR A 119 14.28 7.52 1.45
N LYS A 120 15.33 7.30 0.67
CA LYS A 120 15.72 8.16 -0.47
C LYS A 120 15.15 7.68 -1.78
N LYS A 121 14.81 6.39 -1.86
CA LYS A 121 14.23 5.78 -3.05
C LYS A 121 13.09 4.84 -2.66
N ILE A 122 12.00 4.92 -3.43
CA ILE A 122 10.84 4.02 -3.34
C ILE A 122 10.65 3.35 -4.69
N ILE A 123 10.42 2.05 -4.66
CA ILE A 123 10.03 1.27 -5.84
C ILE A 123 8.62 0.73 -5.58
N LEU A 124 7.67 1.16 -6.38
CA LEU A 124 6.27 0.75 -6.30
C LEU A 124 6.06 -0.53 -7.12
N ILE A 125 5.40 -1.52 -6.53
CA ILE A 125 5.05 -2.79 -7.19
C ILE A 125 3.58 -3.08 -6.90
N GLY A 126 2.83 -3.53 -7.93
CA GLY A 126 1.41 -3.86 -7.77
C GLY A 126 0.51 -2.64 -7.54
N THR A 127 0.93 -1.47 -7.98
CA THR A 127 0.15 -0.24 -7.92
C THR A 127 -0.51 0.06 -9.27
N ASP A 128 -1.17 -0.95 -9.82
CA ASP A 128 -1.65 -0.98 -11.21
C ASP A 128 -2.68 0.11 -11.53
N TYR A 129 -3.32 0.67 -10.50
CA TYR A 129 -4.22 1.83 -10.67
C TYR A 129 -3.50 3.16 -10.98
N LEU A 130 -2.16 3.19 -10.88
CA LEU A 130 -1.31 4.32 -11.29
C LEU A 130 -0.85 4.23 -12.75
N LEU A 131 -1.21 3.18 -13.46
CA LEU A 131 -0.89 3.01 -14.87
C LEU A 131 -1.75 3.94 -15.74
N ASP A 132 -1.29 4.23 -16.94
CA ASP A 132 -2.02 5.03 -17.92
C ASP A 132 -3.38 4.41 -18.28
N THR A 133 -3.41 3.07 -18.32
CA THR A 133 -4.64 2.28 -18.36
C THR A 133 -4.71 1.48 -17.07
N PRO A 134 -5.40 1.97 -16.05
CA PRO A 134 -5.43 1.32 -14.75
C PRO A 134 -6.02 -0.09 -14.80
N ILE A 135 -5.35 -1.02 -14.14
CA ILE A 135 -5.86 -2.36 -13.88
C ILE A 135 -6.39 -2.39 -12.45
N ILE A 136 -7.66 -2.73 -12.29
CA ILE A 136 -8.30 -2.81 -10.97
C ILE A 136 -8.51 -4.28 -10.63
N GLY A 137 -8.13 -4.64 -9.43
CA GLY A 137 -8.29 -5.99 -8.88
C GLY A 137 -7.18 -6.29 -7.88
N HIS A 138 -7.35 -7.39 -7.18
CA HIS A 138 -6.34 -7.89 -6.26
C HIS A 138 -5.91 -9.29 -6.66
N PHE A 139 -4.71 -9.70 -6.27
CA PHE A 139 -4.15 -11.03 -6.59
C PHE A 139 -5.04 -12.21 -6.15
N TYR A 140 -5.98 -11.97 -5.23
CA TYR A 140 -6.95 -12.96 -4.75
C TYR A 140 -8.32 -12.85 -5.43
N GLU A 141 -8.52 -11.92 -6.36
CA GLU A 141 -9.75 -11.81 -7.16
C GLU A 141 -9.64 -12.66 -8.41
N LYS A 142 -10.78 -13.24 -8.84
CA LYS A 142 -10.81 -14.15 -10.00
C LYS A 142 -10.61 -13.43 -11.34
N GLU A 143 -10.97 -12.15 -11.40
CA GLU A 143 -10.91 -11.35 -12.62
C GLU A 143 -10.38 -9.94 -12.30
N SER A 144 -9.34 -9.54 -13.01
CA SER A 144 -8.88 -8.15 -13.02
C SER A 144 -9.65 -7.38 -14.08
N GLN A 145 -10.14 -6.20 -13.75
CA GLN A 145 -10.85 -5.33 -14.68
C GLN A 145 -9.95 -4.16 -15.08
N THR A 146 -9.77 -3.97 -16.39
CA THR A 146 -9.10 -2.80 -16.94
C THR A 146 -10.08 -1.63 -16.97
N VAL A 147 -9.68 -0.49 -16.45
CA VAL A 147 -10.46 0.76 -16.47
C VAL A 147 -9.74 1.78 -17.32
N SER A 148 -10.44 2.35 -18.28
CA SER A 148 -9.87 3.25 -19.28
C SER A 148 -9.28 4.54 -18.72
N LYS A 149 -9.65 4.97 -17.50
CA LYS A 149 -9.12 6.17 -16.87
C LYS A 149 -9.38 6.21 -15.37
N LYS A 150 -8.33 6.45 -14.58
CA LYS A 150 -8.48 6.94 -13.21
C LYS A 150 -8.29 8.45 -13.20
N VAL A 151 -9.27 9.17 -12.67
CA VAL A 151 -9.14 10.61 -12.40
C VAL A 151 -8.61 10.75 -10.97
N PHE A 152 -7.41 11.30 -10.84
CA PHE A 152 -6.87 11.70 -9.53
C PHE A 152 -7.50 13.02 -9.11
N GLN A 153 -7.80 13.15 -7.83
CA GLN A 153 -8.17 14.43 -7.26
C GLN A 153 -6.94 15.34 -7.15
N ASP A 154 -7.14 16.65 -7.15
CA ASP A 154 -6.05 17.63 -7.07
C ASP A 154 -5.15 17.42 -5.84
N ILE A 155 -5.73 17.00 -4.73
CA ILE A 155 -4.99 16.71 -3.52
C ILE A 155 -4.04 15.52 -3.67
N GLU A 156 -4.46 14.47 -4.40
CA GLU A 156 -3.62 13.29 -4.69
C GLU A 156 -2.43 13.69 -5.57
N LEU A 157 -2.68 14.48 -6.61
CA LEU A 157 -1.63 14.99 -7.50
C LEU A 157 -0.66 15.90 -6.75
N SER A 158 -1.15 16.73 -5.84
CA SER A 158 -0.34 17.59 -4.98
C SER A 158 0.56 16.76 -4.05
N PHE A 159 0.03 15.68 -3.46
CA PHE A 159 0.81 14.75 -2.65
C PHE A 159 1.96 14.13 -3.45
N PHE A 160 1.67 13.57 -4.63
CA PHE A 160 2.70 12.98 -5.48
C PHE A 160 3.78 14.00 -5.89
N LYS A 161 3.36 15.22 -6.22
CA LYS A 161 4.29 16.31 -6.57
C LYS A 161 5.22 16.67 -5.42
N GLU A 162 4.71 16.76 -4.19
CA GLU A 162 5.52 17.09 -3.03
C GLU A 162 6.46 15.97 -2.60
N ILE A 163 6.00 14.73 -2.61
CA ILE A 163 6.83 13.61 -2.19
C ILE A 163 7.98 13.35 -3.17
N LYS A 164 7.74 13.51 -4.48
CA LYS A 164 8.77 13.38 -5.54
C LYS A 164 9.91 14.39 -5.41
N LYS A 165 9.71 15.52 -4.76
CA LYS A 165 10.80 16.50 -4.50
C LYS A 165 11.83 15.98 -3.50
N LYS A 166 11.46 14.98 -2.69
CA LYS A 166 12.28 14.50 -1.56
C LYS A 166 12.73 13.06 -1.70
N ILE A 167 12.01 12.27 -2.49
CA ILE A 167 12.23 10.83 -2.64
C ILE A 167 12.19 10.50 -4.13
N ASP A 168 13.18 9.75 -4.59
CA ASP A 168 13.16 9.15 -5.93
C ASP A 168 12.13 8.01 -5.95
N ILE A 169 11.14 8.11 -6.85
CA ILE A 169 10.04 7.14 -6.91
C ILE A 169 9.94 6.57 -8.30
N GLU A 170 10.06 5.26 -8.38
CA GLU A 170 9.90 4.48 -9.59
C GLU A 170 8.75 3.48 -9.43
N ILE A 171 8.10 3.12 -10.51
CA ILE A 171 7.03 2.13 -10.54
C ILE A 171 7.40 0.99 -11.50
N ILE A 172 7.31 -0.24 -11.01
CA ILE A 172 7.46 -1.41 -11.87
C ILE A 172 6.14 -1.66 -12.57
N VAL A 173 6.21 -1.72 -13.88
CA VAL A 173 5.05 -1.89 -14.76
C VAL A 173 5.16 -3.18 -15.57
N PRO A 174 4.03 -3.82 -15.92
CA PRO A 174 4.01 -4.89 -16.89
C PRO A 174 4.50 -4.40 -18.25
N GLU A 175 4.89 -5.33 -19.12
CA GLU A 175 5.26 -5.03 -20.49
C GLU A 175 4.14 -4.26 -21.21
N ASN A 176 4.52 -3.25 -21.99
CA ASN A 176 3.61 -2.35 -22.72
C ASN A 176 2.72 -1.43 -21.86
N TYR A 177 3.00 -1.31 -20.56
CA TYR A 177 2.34 -0.33 -19.71
C TYR A 177 3.30 0.79 -19.29
N SER A 178 2.74 1.94 -18.97
CA SER A 178 3.46 3.11 -18.45
C SER A 178 2.66 3.81 -17.37
N SER A 179 3.28 4.73 -16.66
CA SER A 179 2.62 5.61 -15.69
C SER A 179 2.98 7.06 -15.98
N LYS A 180 1.97 7.94 -15.99
CA LYS A 180 2.17 9.40 -16.12
C LYS A 180 2.60 10.04 -14.79
N VAL A 181 2.44 9.32 -13.69
CA VAL A 181 2.71 9.86 -12.34
C VAL A 181 4.17 9.67 -11.97
N PHE A 182 4.73 8.47 -12.20
CA PHE A 182 6.07 8.10 -11.81
C PHE A 182 6.87 7.53 -12.99
N LYS A 183 8.20 7.55 -12.85
CA LYS A 183 9.10 6.90 -13.81
C LYS A 183 8.82 5.40 -13.82
N SER A 184 8.49 4.87 -15.00
CA SER A 184 8.20 3.46 -15.20
C SER A 184 9.47 2.66 -15.41
N LEU A 185 9.55 1.49 -14.78
CA LEU A 185 10.56 0.47 -14.99
C LEU A 185 9.91 -0.81 -15.50
N ASN A 186 10.44 -1.39 -16.54
CA ASN A 186 10.04 -2.73 -16.95
C ASN A 186 10.59 -3.76 -15.94
N TYR A 187 9.80 -4.79 -15.65
CA TYR A 187 10.17 -5.83 -14.70
C TYR A 187 11.49 -6.53 -15.03
N GLU A 188 11.70 -6.88 -16.31
CA GLU A 188 12.92 -7.55 -16.74
C GLU A 188 14.17 -6.67 -16.55
N SER A 189 14.06 -5.39 -16.91
CA SER A 189 15.14 -4.42 -16.69
C SER A 189 15.47 -4.28 -15.21
N PHE A 190 14.45 -4.23 -14.37
CA PHE A 190 14.61 -4.15 -12.91
C PHE A 190 15.34 -5.37 -12.33
N VAL A 191 15.00 -6.57 -12.78
CA VAL A 191 15.65 -7.80 -12.32
C VAL A 191 17.11 -7.84 -12.79
N LYS A 192 17.38 -7.56 -14.06
CA LYS A 192 18.74 -7.52 -14.61
C LYS A 192 19.66 -6.54 -13.89
N GLU A 193 19.17 -5.32 -13.61
CA GLU A 193 19.96 -4.34 -12.86
C GLU A 193 20.37 -4.83 -11.45
N ARG A 194 19.51 -5.59 -10.79
CA ARG A 194 19.79 -6.15 -9.46
C ARG A 194 20.74 -7.33 -9.50
N GLU A 195 20.66 -8.18 -10.49
CA GLU A 195 21.60 -9.28 -10.69
C GLU A 195 23.02 -8.78 -10.94
N VAL A 196 23.17 -7.73 -11.76
CA VAL A 196 24.47 -7.09 -12.02
C VAL A 196 25.03 -6.47 -10.73
N LYS A 197 24.20 -5.78 -9.95
CA LYS A 197 24.65 -5.22 -8.66
C LYS A 197 25.09 -6.30 -7.68
N LYS A 198 24.38 -7.40 -7.57
CA LYS A 198 24.74 -8.51 -6.68
C LYS A 198 26.11 -9.10 -7.03
N LYS A 199 26.40 -9.32 -8.33
CA LYS A 199 27.70 -9.82 -8.80
C LYS A 199 28.87 -8.88 -8.56
N ASN A 200 28.62 -7.59 -8.33
CA ASN A 200 29.67 -6.60 -8.06
C ASN A 200 29.96 -6.43 -6.56
N TYR A 201 29.25 -7.13 -5.68
CA TYR A 201 29.44 -7.10 -4.22
C TYR A 201 29.89 -8.46 -3.66
N ASP A 202 29.92 -9.52 -4.48
CA ASP A 202 30.52 -10.81 -4.19
C ASP A 202 31.96 -10.86 -4.76
#